data_c01c215867e4bb8bccdc76c6ebab6ce0
#
_entry.id   c01c215867e4bb8bccdc76c6ebab6ce0
#
_cell.length_a   1.000
_cell.length_b   1.000
_cell.length_c   1.000
_cell.angle_alpha   90.00
_cell.angle_beta   90.00
_cell.angle_gamma   90.00
#
_symmetry.space_group_name_H-M   'P 1'
#
loop_
_entity.id
_entity.type
_entity.pdbx_description
1 polymer ?
#
loop_
_entity_poly.entity_id
_entity_poly.type
_entity_poly.pdbx_seq_one_letter_code
_entity_poly.pdbx_strand_id
1 'polypeptide(L)'
;RSGNVYTSNGVAAFTRPLFEHYQSVTPVSTIMVRADSGFATPDLYELCEEYDSLYTIRLKTNRNLCRIAEQFITIKDNHDWDKKEVHYYNATYQAKAWKKFRRICIKSTREAGELLFRHEFIITNFSKDVSPEMIFQTYSKRGTMENYIKEAKNGFYFDKTDSPSFIENHARMIVSL
;
A
#
# COMPACT_ATOMS: atom_id res chain seq x y z
N ARG A 1 8.45 -10.40 16.48
CA ARG A 1 7.40 -9.82 17.35
C ARG A 1 6.35 -10.87 17.68
N SER A 2 5.60 -10.69 18.75
CA SER A 2 4.51 -11.60 19.13
C SER A 2 3.41 -11.63 18.07
N GLY A 3 2.79 -12.78 17.85
CA GLY A 3 1.81 -13.00 16.79
C GLY A 3 0.49 -12.21 16.93
N ASN A 4 0.19 -11.69 18.12
CA ASN A 4 -1.00 -10.90 18.42
C ASN A 4 -0.81 -9.38 18.28
N VAL A 5 0.36 -8.93 17.83
CA VAL A 5 0.67 -7.51 17.64
C VAL A 5 0.27 -7.06 16.24
N TYR A 6 -0.36 -5.89 16.14
CA TYR A 6 -0.79 -5.33 14.86
C TYR A 6 0.36 -5.16 13.86
N THR A 7 0.09 -5.39 12.58
CA THR A 7 1.09 -5.49 11.51
C THR A 7 2.03 -4.29 11.42
N SER A 8 1.55 -3.08 11.62
CA SER A 8 2.35 -1.84 11.55
C SER A 8 3.07 -1.46 12.83
N ASN A 9 2.88 -2.20 13.94
CA ASN A 9 3.55 -1.85 15.20
C ASN A 9 5.07 -1.96 15.06
N GLY A 10 5.77 -0.85 15.35
CA GLY A 10 7.23 -0.76 15.23
C GLY A 10 7.75 -0.70 13.78
N VAL A 11 6.89 -0.51 12.76
CA VAL A 11 7.31 -0.51 11.35
C VAL A 11 8.35 0.58 11.07
N ALA A 12 8.17 1.79 11.61
CA ALA A 12 9.13 2.87 11.42
C ALA A 12 10.50 2.56 12.04
N ALA A 13 10.52 2.03 13.28
CA ALA A 13 11.75 1.63 13.95
C ALA A 13 12.48 0.49 13.21
N PHE A 14 11.73 -0.46 12.65
CA PHE A 14 12.28 -1.55 11.85
C PHE A 14 12.83 -1.08 10.50
N THR A 15 12.16 -0.12 9.86
CA THR A 15 12.48 0.32 8.49
C THR A 15 13.59 1.38 8.48
N ARG A 16 13.71 2.20 9.52
CA ARG A 16 14.73 3.27 9.61
C ARG A 16 16.15 2.79 9.34
N PRO A 17 16.68 1.73 9.98
CA PRO A 17 18.03 1.24 9.70
C PRO A 17 18.23 0.80 8.25
N LEU A 18 17.17 0.31 7.59
CA LEU A 18 17.23 -0.05 6.17
C LEU A 18 17.40 1.20 5.30
N PHE A 19 16.67 2.29 5.59
CA PHE A 19 16.82 3.54 4.86
C PHE A 19 18.22 4.14 5.03
N GLU A 20 18.72 4.17 6.26
CA GLU A 20 20.08 4.64 6.58
C GLU A 20 21.12 3.83 5.82
N HIS A 21 21.01 2.50 5.84
CA HIS A 21 21.92 1.61 5.13
C HIS A 21 21.92 1.87 3.62
N TYR A 22 20.74 1.84 2.98
CA TYR A 22 20.67 2.00 1.52
C TYR A 22 21.07 3.40 1.05
N GLN A 23 20.80 4.44 1.81
CA GLN A 23 21.29 5.79 1.49
C GLN A 23 22.80 5.92 1.62
N SER A 24 23.42 5.20 2.56
CA SER A 24 24.88 5.23 2.73
C SER A 24 25.63 4.46 1.64
N VAL A 25 25.04 3.34 1.17
CA VAL A 25 25.68 2.46 0.16
C VAL A 25 25.42 2.93 -1.27
N THR A 26 24.23 3.50 -1.53
CA THR A 26 23.77 3.90 -2.86
C THR A 26 23.18 5.31 -2.84
N PRO A 27 24.03 6.36 -2.71
CA PRO A 27 23.57 7.73 -2.47
C PRO A 27 22.73 8.34 -3.61
N VAL A 28 22.69 7.72 -4.78
CA VAL A 28 21.93 8.20 -5.96
C VAL A 28 20.61 7.46 -6.15
N SER A 29 20.32 6.44 -5.34
CA SER A 29 19.12 5.60 -5.52
C SER A 29 17.94 6.14 -4.73
N THR A 30 16.82 6.32 -5.42
CA THR A 30 15.55 6.64 -4.77
C THR A 30 14.94 5.39 -4.15
N ILE A 31 14.73 5.38 -2.86
CA ILE A 31 14.01 4.31 -2.16
C ILE A 31 12.53 4.47 -2.44
N MET A 32 11.86 3.38 -2.79
CA MET A 32 10.41 3.35 -2.98
C MET A 32 9.76 2.28 -2.09
N VAL A 33 8.84 2.71 -1.25
CA VAL A 33 8.05 1.83 -0.37
C VAL A 33 6.70 1.51 -1.02
N ARG A 34 6.40 0.21 -1.12
CA ARG A 34 5.07 -0.28 -1.50
C ARG A 34 4.52 -1.16 -0.38
N ALA A 35 3.33 -0.83 0.10
CA ALA A 35 2.75 -1.56 1.22
C ALA A 35 1.22 -1.68 1.11
N ASP A 36 0.67 -2.68 1.79
CA ASP A 36 -0.78 -2.83 1.91
C ASP A 36 -1.37 -1.90 2.97
N SER A 37 -2.67 -1.99 3.14
CA SER A 37 -3.40 -1.16 4.10
C SER A 37 -3.07 -1.43 5.56
N GLY A 38 -2.44 -2.55 5.88
CA GLY A 38 -1.94 -2.85 7.22
C GLY A 38 -0.78 -1.95 7.64
N PHE A 39 -0.07 -1.37 6.67
CA PHE A 39 1.04 -0.44 6.89
C PHE A 39 0.67 1.02 6.63
N ALA A 40 -0.61 1.32 6.43
CA ALA A 40 -1.08 2.67 6.18
C ALA A 40 -1.12 3.51 7.48
N THR A 41 0.05 3.86 7.99
CA THR A 41 0.22 4.60 9.25
C THR A 41 0.98 5.90 9.08
N PRO A 42 0.66 6.96 9.86
CA PRO A 42 1.39 8.22 9.82
C PRO A 42 2.89 8.05 10.01
N ASP A 43 3.31 7.19 10.93
CA ASP A 43 4.72 6.96 11.25
C ASP A 43 5.52 6.50 10.03
N LEU A 44 4.95 5.62 9.20
CA LEU A 44 5.61 5.16 7.98
C LEU A 44 5.65 6.26 6.91
N TYR A 45 4.57 7.05 6.76
CA TYR A 45 4.58 8.16 5.81
C TYR A 45 5.60 9.21 6.18
N GLU A 46 5.63 9.59 7.47
CA GLU A 46 6.58 10.59 8.00
C GLU A 46 8.02 10.11 7.85
N LEU A 47 8.28 8.81 8.10
CA LEU A 47 9.60 8.21 7.88
C LEU A 47 10.01 8.29 6.39
N CYS A 48 9.14 7.91 5.47
CA CYS A 48 9.44 8.01 4.04
C CYS A 48 9.72 9.47 3.62
N GLU A 49 8.95 10.40 4.16
CA GLU A 49 9.11 11.83 3.88
C GLU A 49 10.40 12.41 4.50
N GLU A 50 10.82 11.93 5.68
CA GLU A 50 12.08 12.27 6.35
C GLU A 50 13.30 11.87 5.50
N TYR A 51 13.24 10.71 4.85
CA TYR A 51 14.33 10.15 4.04
C TYR A 51 14.19 10.45 2.54
N ASP A 52 13.32 11.39 2.15
CA ASP A 52 13.01 11.74 0.74
C ASP A 52 12.71 10.51 -0.13
N SER A 53 12.06 9.52 0.49
CA SER A 53 11.71 8.25 -0.14
C SER A 53 10.29 8.29 -0.69
N LEU A 54 10.08 7.69 -1.85
CA LEU A 54 8.76 7.62 -2.47
C LEU A 54 7.93 6.48 -1.85
N TYR A 55 6.62 6.66 -1.80
CA TYR A 55 5.75 5.57 -1.36
C TYR A 55 4.44 5.49 -2.14
N THR A 56 3.92 4.26 -2.24
CA THR A 56 2.56 3.94 -2.68
C THR A 56 1.98 2.91 -1.72
N ILE A 57 1.02 3.31 -0.90
CA ILE A 57 0.45 2.47 0.15
C ILE A 57 -1.07 2.44 -0.01
N ARG A 58 -1.64 1.23 -0.01
CA ARG A 58 -3.10 1.09 -0.10
C ARG A 58 -3.75 1.61 1.17
N LEU A 59 -4.83 2.38 1.03
CA LEU A 59 -5.67 2.76 2.15
C LEU A 59 -6.84 1.79 2.30
N LYS A 60 -7.18 1.49 3.55
CA LYS A 60 -8.44 0.78 3.83
C LYS A 60 -9.61 1.70 3.51
N THR A 61 -10.52 1.22 2.69
CA THR A 61 -11.75 1.92 2.33
C THR A 61 -12.56 2.28 3.58
N ASN A 62 -13.03 3.51 3.64
CA ASN A 62 -13.90 4.00 4.70
C ASN A 62 -14.92 5.00 4.12
N ARG A 63 -15.94 5.33 4.93
CA ARG A 63 -17.06 6.18 4.51
C ARG A 63 -16.61 7.57 3.99
N ASN A 64 -15.60 8.17 4.60
CA ASN A 64 -15.12 9.50 4.17
C ASN A 64 -14.43 9.43 2.81
N LEU A 65 -13.60 8.41 2.60
CA LEU A 65 -12.94 8.18 1.31
C LEU A 65 -13.95 7.88 0.20
N CYS A 66 -14.97 7.05 0.47
CA CYS A 66 -16.05 6.79 -0.50
C CYS A 66 -16.78 8.09 -0.86
N ARG A 67 -17.14 8.92 0.12
CA ARG A 67 -17.79 10.22 -0.14
C ARG A 67 -16.94 11.14 -1.03
N ILE A 68 -15.62 11.12 -0.86
CA ILE A 68 -14.72 11.88 -1.73
C ILE A 68 -14.73 11.30 -3.15
N ALA A 69 -14.68 9.98 -3.29
CA ALA A 69 -14.68 9.31 -4.59
C ALA A 69 -15.98 9.56 -5.36
N GLU A 70 -17.11 9.50 -4.68
CA GLU A 70 -18.45 9.72 -5.25
C GLU A 70 -18.61 11.13 -5.86
N GLN A 71 -17.89 12.13 -5.35
CA GLN A 71 -17.92 13.49 -5.91
C GLN A 71 -17.34 13.60 -7.33
N PHE A 72 -16.52 12.63 -7.74
CA PHE A 72 -15.93 12.60 -9.08
C PHE A 72 -16.78 11.80 -10.08
N ILE A 73 -17.78 11.04 -9.60
CA ILE A 73 -18.63 10.21 -10.46
C ILE A 73 -19.75 11.06 -11.02
N THR A 74 -19.81 11.16 -12.33
CA THR A 74 -20.92 11.82 -13.05
C THR A 74 -21.62 10.79 -13.91
N ILE A 75 -22.88 10.51 -13.63
CA ILE A 75 -23.73 9.63 -14.42
C ILE A 75 -24.57 10.50 -15.35
N LYS A 76 -24.54 10.20 -16.66
CA LYS A 76 -25.34 10.89 -17.69
C LYS A 76 -26.63 10.12 -17.95
N ASP A 77 -27.67 10.81 -18.47
CA ASP A 77 -28.97 10.19 -18.75
C ASP A 77 -28.89 9.01 -19.75
N ASN A 78 -27.92 9.04 -20.67
CA ASN A 78 -27.68 7.98 -21.66
C ASN A 78 -26.49 7.09 -21.29
N HIS A 79 -26.28 6.87 -19.99
CA HIS A 79 -25.17 6.07 -19.47
C HIS A 79 -25.29 4.60 -19.90
N ASP A 80 -24.21 4.04 -20.45
CA ASP A 80 -24.15 2.65 -20.91
C ASP A 80 -23.81 1.72 -19.71
N TRP A 81 -24.84 1.10 -19.15
CA TRP A 81 -24.69 0.22 -18.00
C TRP A 81 -24.10 -1.15 -18.33
N ASP A 82 -24.10 -1.54 -19.61
CA ASP A 82 -23.61 -2.85 -20.05
C ASP A 82 -22.11 -2.91 -20.24
N LYS A 83 -21.42 -1.79 -20.03
CA LYS A 83 -19.97 -1.71 -20.12
C LYS A 83 -19.29 -1.54 -18.77
N LYS A 84 -18.16 -2.23 -18.64
CA LYS A 84 -17.22 -1.99 -17.52
C LYS A 84 -16.60 -0.61 -17.66
N GLU A 85 -16.53 0.11 -16.54
CA GLU A 85 -15.90 1.40 -16.43
C GLU A 85 -14.80 1.41 -15.39
N VAL A 86 -13.71 2.12 -15.71
CA VAL A 86 -12.60 2.34 -14.79
C VAL A 86 -12.17 3.80 -14.90
N HIS A 87 -12.25 4.50 -13.80
CA HIS A 87 -11.86 5.91 -13.71
C HIS A 87 -10.79 6.12 -12.66
N TYR A 88 -9.88 7.05 -12.91
CA TYR A 88 -8.79 7.39 -12.02
C TYR A 88 -8.83 8.88 -11.67
N TYR A 89 -8.71 9.18 -10.38
CA TYR A 89 -8.78 10.56 -9.89
C TYR A 89 -7.67 10.85 -8.88
N ASN A 90 -7.30 12.13 -8.80
CA ASN A 90 -6.47 12.65 -7.73
C ASN A 90 -7.36 13.37 -6.71
N ALA A 91 -7.07 13.17 -5.45
CA ALA A 91 -7.65 13.95 -4.37
C ALA A 91 -6.61 14.23 -3.28
N THR A 92 -6.98 15.07 -2.36
CA THR A 92 -6.20 15.37 -1.16
C THR A 92 -7.03 14.93 0.04
N TYR A 93 -6.41 14.21 0.97
CA TYR A 93 -7.07 13.68 2.14
C TYR A 93 -6.22 13.85 3.39
N GLN A 94 -6.88 14.09 4.51
CA GLN A 94 -6.28 14.07 5.84
C GLN A 94 -7.19 13.27 6.76
N ALA A 95 -6.69 12.15 7.29
CA ALA A 95 -7.36 11.44 8.36
C ALA A 95 -7.15 12.17 9.70
N LYS A 96 -8.03 11.94 10.68
CA LYS A 96 -7.98 12.60 11.99
C LYS A 96 -6.61 12.47 12.69
N ALA A 97 -5.94 11.35 12.51
CA ALA A 97 -4.63 11.07 13.10
C ALA A 97 -3.44 11.63 12.32
N TRP A 98 -3.65 12.26 11.15
CA TRP A 98 -2.56 12.76 10.30
C TRP A 98 -2.27 14.22 10.60
N LYS A 99 -1.02 14.59 10.67
CA LYS A 99 -0.58 15.98 10.91
C LYS A 99 -0.81 16.90 9.71
N LYS A 100 -0.84 16.33 8.48
CA LYS A 100 -1.00 17.10 7.23
C LYS A 100 -1.84 16.37 6.21
N PHE A 101 -2.32 17.13 5.23
CA PHE A 101 -2.94 16.58 4.02
C PHE A 101 -1.92 15.83 3.18
N ARG A 102 -2.36 14.73 2.57
CA ARG A 102 -1.55 13.94 1.63
C ARG A 102 -2.34 13.65 0.36
N ARG A 103 -1.60 13.49 -0.74
CA ARG A 103 -2.18 13.07 -2.02
C ARG A 103 -2.71 11.64 -1.90
N ILE A 104 -3.93 11.44 -2.38
CA ILE A 104 -4.49 10.13 -2.62
C ILE A 104 -4.87 9.97 -4.09
N CYS A 105 -4.65 8.77 -4.63
CA CYS A 105 -5.13 8.36 -5.93
C CYS A 105 -6.33 7.44 -5.72
N ILE A 106 -7.39 7.67 -6.48
CA ILE A 106 -8.65 6.94 -6.42
C ILE A 106 -8.82 6.20 -7.73
N LYS A 107 -9.16 4.91 -7.64
CA LYS A 107 -9.63 4.10 -8.75
C LYS A 107 -11.07 3.71 -8.47
N SER A 108 -11.96 4.10 -9.37
CA SER A 108 -13.38 3.77 -9.29
C SER A 108 -13.71 2.80 -10.42
N THR A 109 -14.16 1.61 -10.08
CA THR A 109 -14.48 0.55 -11.04
C THR A 109 -15.93 0.16 -10.90
N ARG A 110 -16.65 0.08 -12.02
CA ARG A 110 -17.98 -0.47 -12.14
C ARG A 110 -17.96 -1.62 -13.14
N GLU A 111 -18.41 -2.79 -12.75
CA GLU A 111 -18.53 -3.90 -13.67
C GLU A 111 -19.81 -3.74 -14.53
N ALA A 112 -19.84 -4.41 -15.68
CA ALA A 112 -21.00 -4.42 -16.55
C ALA A 112 -22.24 -4.91 -15.81
N GLY A 113 -23.36 -4.20 -15.92
CA GLY A 113 -24.62 -4.52 -15.22
C GLY A 113 -24.66 -4.11 -13.74
N GLU A 114 -23.57 -3.64 -13.14
CA GLU A 114 -23.59 -3.10 -11.77
C GLU A 114 -24.01 -1.61 -11.78
N LEU A 115 -24.73 -1.19 -10.75
CA LEU A 115 -25.13 0.22 -10.57
C LEU A 115 -24.12 1.02 -9.74
N LEU A 116 -23.34 0.34 -8.91
CA LEU A 116 -22.45 0.98 -7.94
C LEU A 116 -20.98 0.85 -8.34
N PHE A 117 -20.24 1.92 -8.12
CA PHE A 117 -18.80 1.92 -8.26
C PHE A 117 -18.13 1.37 -7.02
N ARG A 118 -17.11 0.54 -7.23
CA ARG A 118 -16.16 0.10 -6.19
C ARG A 118 -14.96 1.03 -6.20
N HIS A 119 -14.56 1.53 -5.05
CA HIS A 119 -13.47 2.48 -4.92
C HIS A 119 -12.26 1.85 -4.23
N GLU A 120 -11.10 2.07 -4.82
CA GLU A 120 -9.79 1.73 -4.25
C GLU A 120 -8.98 3.01 -4.06
N PHE A 121 -8.17 3.03 -3.01
CA PHE A 121 -7.43 4.23 -2.61
C PHE A 121 -5.96 3.90 -2.35
N ILE A 122 -5.08 4.72 -2.91
CA ILE A 122 -3.63 4.67 -2.67
C ILE A 122 -3.19 6.04 -2.18
N ILE A 123 -2.49 6.08 -1.04
CA ILE A 123 -1.79 7.26 -0.58
C ILE A 123 -0.38 7.28 -1.15
N THR A 124 0.12 8.46 -1.53
CA THR A 124 1.41 8.61 -2.17
C THR A 124 1.98 10.02 -1.98
N ASN A 125 3.32 10.14 -2.05
CA ASN A 125 4.02 11.41 -2.14
C ASN A 125 4.63 11.68 -3.52
N PHE A 126 4.31 10.86 -4.53
CA PHE A 126 4.71 11.15 -5.90
C PHE A 126 4.19 12.52 -6.36
N SER A 127 4.94 13.19 -7.24
CA SER A 127 4.50 14.43 -7.88
C SER A 127 3.15 14.26 -8.58
N LYS A 128 2.37 15.36 -8.66
CA LYS A 128 1.08 15.38 -9.35
C LYS A 128 1.20 15.12 -10.85
N ASP A 129 2.38 15.29 -11.43
CA ASP A 129 2.67 14.99 -12.83
C ASP A 129 2.56 13.51 -13.16
N VAL A 130 2.76 12.64 -12.15
CA VAL A 130 2.51 11.21 -12.28
C VAL A 130 1.01 10.95 -12.17
N SER A 131 0.41 10.39 -13.23
CA SER A 131 -1.04 10.15 -13.27
C SER A 131 -1.49 9.15 -12.18
N PRO A 132 -2.74 9.23 -11.70
CA PRO A 132 -3.28 8.26 -10.76
C PRO A 132 -3.22 6.82 -11.30
N GLU A 133 -3.47 6.65 -12.58
CA GLU A 133 -3.37 5.35 -13.23
C GLU A 133 -1.97 4.75 -13.12
N MET A 134 -0.93 5.56 -13.38
CA MET A 134 0.47 5.13 -13.23
C MET A 134 0.79 4.75 -11.77
N ILE A 135 0.22 5.44 -10.79
CA ILE A 135 0.36 5.09 -9.38
C ILE A 135 -0.25 3.71 -9.09
N PHE A 136 -1.45 3.43 -9.62
CA PHE A 136 -2.07 2.11 -9.48
C PHE A 136 -1.28 1.01 -10.20
N GLN A 137 -0.73 1.27 -11.38
CA GLN A 137 0.15 0.34 -12.10
C GLN A 137 1.44 0.07 -11.31
N THR A 138 2.06 1.11 -10.75
CA THR A 138 3.24 0.99 -9.89
C THR A 138 2.94 0.17 -8.64
N TYR A 139 1.79 0.39 -8.02
CA TYR A 139 1.35 -0.38 -6.86
C TYR A 139 1.08 -1.85 -7.22
N SER A 140 0.48 -2.14 -8.36
CA SER A 140 0.11 -3.51 -8.78
C SER A 140 1.32 -4.44 -8.92
N LYS A 141 2.51 -3.92 -9.22
CA LYS A 141 3.77 -4.68 -9.23
C LYS A 141 4.13 -5.28 -7.86
N ARG A 142 3.44 -4.91 -6.77
CA ARG A 142 3.53 -5.55 -5.45
C ARG A 142 3.14 -7.03 -5.51
N GLY A 143 2.18 -7.42 -6.38
CA GLY A 143 1.74 -8.80 -6.53
C GLY A 143 2.84 -9.78 -6.89
N THR A 144 3.91 -9.34 -7.56
CA THR A 144 5.07 -10.20 -7.84
C THR A 144 5.76 -10.65 -6.57
N MET A 145 5.95 -9.76 -5.59
CA MET A 145 6.53 -10.11 -4.28
C MET A 145 5.63 -11.07 -3.48
N GLU A 146 4.31 -10.89 -3.56
CA GLU A 146 3.36 -11.82 -2.92
C GLU A 146 3.46 -13.24 -3.48
N ASN A 147 3.70 -13.37 -4.79
CA ASN A 147 3.92 -14.68 -5.42
C ASN A 147 5.21 -15.33 -4.89
N TYR A 148 6.32 -14.59 -4.78
CA TYR A 148 7.55 -15.12 -4.20
C TYR A 148 7.37 -15.54 -2.74
N ILE A 149 6.67 -14.74 -1.94
CA ILE A 149 6.33 -15.11 -0.55
C ILE A 149 5.47 -16.39 -0.52
N LYS A 150 4.51 -16.51 -1.44
CA LYS A 150 3.67 -17.72 -1.55
C LYS A 150 4.50 -18.95 -1.95
N GLU A 151 5.43 -18.82 -2.87
CA GLU A 151 6.36 -19.89 -3.26
C GLU A 151 7.23 -20.30 -2.08
N ALA A 152 7.80 -19.34 -1.34
CA ALA A 152 8.58 -19.63 -0.15
C ALA A 152 7.77 -20.36 0.94
N LYS A 153 6.50 -19.96 1.12
CA LYS A 153 5.59 -20.65 2.06
C LYS A 153 5.26 -22.08 1.63
N ASN A 154 4.98 -22.28 0.36
CA ASN A 154 4.55 -23.57 -0.18
C ASN A 154 5.73 -24.53 -0.41
N GLY A 155 6.86 -24.01 -0.89
CA GLY A 155 8.04 -24.82 -1.22
C GLY A 155 8.94 -25.11 -0.02
N PHE A 156 9.14 -24.13 0.85
CA PHE A 156 10.09 -24.20 1.96
C PHE A 156 9.44 -24.16 3.35
N TYR A 157 8.11 -24.11 3.42
CA TYR A 157 7.36 -24.00 4.68
C TYR A 157 7.84 -22.84 5.58
N PHE A 158 8.25 -21.76 4.94
CA PHE A 158 8.86 -20.57 5.55
C PHE A 158 8.06 -19.96 6.72
N ASP A 159 6.73 -20.09 6.70
CA ASP A 159 5.83 -19.53 7.72
C ASP A 159 5.39 -20.55 8.78
N LYS A 160 5.83 -21.80 8.70
CA LYS A 160 5.49 -22.80 9.71
C LYS A 160 6.43 -22.73 10.89
N THR A 161 5.85 -22.44 12.04
CA THR A 161 6.54 -22.39 13.33
C THR A 161 6.09 -23.59 14.16
N ASP A 162 7.00 -24.51 14.46
CA ASP A 162 6.71 -25.79 15.14
C ASP A 162 7.10 -25.75 16.62
N SER A 163 7.80 -24.70 17.05
CA SER A 163 8.28 -24.54 18.41
C SER A 163 7.57 -23.40 19.13
N PRO A 164 7.33 -23.48 20.44
CA PRO A 164 6.94 -22.37 21.28
C PRO A 164 8.07 -21.34 21.46
N SER A 165 9.31 -21.69 21.11
CA SER A 165 10.49 -20.83 21.22
C SER A 165 10.63 -19.91 20.02
N PHE A 166 10.72 -18.59 20.27
CA PHE A 166 10.96 -17.61 19.21
C PHE A 166 12.33 -17.82 18.53
N ILE A 167 13.36 -18.16 19.29
CA ILE A 167 14.73 -18.34 18.78
C ILE A 167 14.81 -19.54 17.83
N GLU A 168 14.17 -20.65 18.18
CA GLU A 168 14.13 -21.85 17.33
C GLU A 168 13.38 -21.61 16.02
N ASN A 169 12.24 -20.94 16.09
CA ASN A 169 11.47 -20.55 14.91
C ASN A 169 12.25 -19.56 14.01
N HIS A 170 12.99 -18.64 14.62
CA HIS A 170 13.85 -17.69 13.90
C HIS A 170 15.01 -18.41 13.20
N ALA A 171 15.71 -19.32 13.90
CA ALA A 171 16.76 -20.14 13.31
C ALA A 171 16.25 -20.97 12.13
N ARG A 172 15.09 -21.61 12.28
CA ARG A 172 14.44 -22.37 11.20
C ARG A 172 14.14 -21.49 9.99
N MET A 173 13.61 -20.29 10.22
CA MET A 173 13.29 -19.34 9.14
C MET A 173 14.55 -18.93 8.37
N ILE A 174 15.68 -18.70 9.05
CA ILE A 174 16.96 -18.39 8.41
C ILE A 174 17.47 -19.56 7.56
N VAL A 175 17.34 -20.80 8.04
CA VAL A 175 17.79 -22.00 7.30
C VAL A 175 16.91 -22.28 6.07
N SER A 176 15.65 -21.80 6.05
CA SER A 176 14.72 -21.98 4.92
C SER A 176 14.83 -20.90 3.85
N LEU A 177 15.68 -19.89 4.04
CA LEU A 177 15.99 -18.84 3.06
C LEU A 177 17.17 -19.22 2.17
#